data_32bd2ce4c009bfa4fdf8d234858a0fa9
#
_entry.id   32bd2ce4c009bfa4fdf8d234858a0fa9
#
_cell.length_a   1.000
_cell.length_b   1.000
_cell.length_c   1.000
_cell.angle_alpha   90.00
_cell.angle_beta   90.00
_cell.angle_gamma   90.00
#
_symmetry.space_group_name_H-M   'P 1'
#
loop_
_entity.id
_entity.type
_entity.pdbx_description
1 polymer ?
#
loop_
_entity_poly.entity_id
_entity_poly.type
_entity_poly.pdbx_seq_one_letter_code
_entity_poly.pdbx_strand_id
1 'polypeptide(L)'
;MNPTLLSPTTVTQRLYRLAFALSLFTIVYNVFEGLLAMYFGWADETLALFGFGVDSFIEVVSGLGIAHMVLRVQRHPTSSRDPFERTALRVTGYSFYVLTAGLVLSAAASAWTQHRPATTWVGVIVSLVSIVVMSALVVAKQRVGRQLESPSILADANCTRVCVYMSGVLLVASGLYELTGWPYFDALGTLGLAYFAFSEGREAIENAASDKLCGCCHP
;
A
#
# COMPACT_ATOMS: atom_id res chain seq x y z
N MET A 1 -28.36 30.35 -22.30
CA MET A 1 -28.46 29.28 -21.32
C MET A 1 -27.15 29.28 -20.52
N ASN A 2 -27.19 29.82 -19.29
CA ASN A 2 -26.01 29.89 -18.43
C ASN A 2 -25.63 28.50 -17.97
N PRO A 3 -24.37 28.05 -18.10
CA PRO A 3 -23.91 26.84 -17.40
C PRO A 3 -23.96 27.18 -15.91
N THR A 4 -24.78 26.45 -15.17
CA THR A 4 -24.93 26.52 -13.73
C THR A 4 -23.54 26.40 -13.08
N LEU A 5 -23.01 27.53 -12.65
CA LEU A 5 -21.86 27.62 -11.76
C LEU A 5 -22.22 26.89 -10.45
N LEU A 6 -21.86 25.61 -10.36
CA LEU A 6 -21.92 24.89 -9.10
C LEU A 6 -21.13 25.71 -8.09
N SER A 7 -21.74 26.06 -6.96
CA SER A 7 -21.06 26.83 -5.93
C SER A 7 -19.75 26.13 -5.51
N PRO A 8 -18.66 26.87 -5.23
CA PRO A 8 -17.36 26.28 -4.84
C PRO A 8 -17.49 25.24 -3.72
N THR A 9 -18.43 25.43 -2.81
CA THR A 9 -18.75 24.51 -1.69
C THR A 9 -19.28 23.14 -2.14
N THR A 10 -20.08 23.07 -3.23
CA THR A 10 -20.61 21.78 -3.73
C THR A 10 -19.54 20.96 -4.46
N VAL A 11 -18.63 21.60 -5.17
CA VAL A 11 -17.51 20.92 -5.84
C VAL A 11 -16.55 20.34 -4.80
N THR A 12 -16.17 21.12 -3.82
CA THR A 12 -15.28 20.70 -2.73
C THR A 12 -15.87 19.52 -1.95
N GLN A 13 -17.16 19.55 -1.62
CA GLN A 13 -17.81 18.43 -0.94
C GLN A 13 -17.82 17.14 -1.77
N ARG A 14 -18.02 17.25 -3.10
CA ARG A 14 -17.94 16.07 -3.98
C ARG A 14 -16.54 15.48 -4.02
N LEU A 15 -15.50 16.31 -4.06
CA LEU A 15 -14.12 15.85 -4.05
C LEU A 15 -13.75 15.14 -2.73
N TYR A 16 -14.19 15.64 -1.58
CA TYR A 16 -13.98 14.95 -0.30
C TYR A 16 -14.73 13.61 -0.23
N ARG A 17 -15.96 13.53 -0.74
CA ARG A 17 -16.68 12.25 -0.83
C ARG A 17 -15.95 11.27 -1.75
N LEU A 18 -15.39 11.74 -2.86
CA LEU A 18 -14.61 10.91 -3.76
C LEU A 18 -13.31 10.44 -3.09
N ALA A 19 -12.60 11.31 -2.38
CA ALA A 19 -11.42 10.93 -1.61
C ALA A 19 -11.74 9.83 -0.59
N PHE A 20 -12.83 9.98 0.17
CA PHE A 20 -13.28 8.95 1.12
C PHE A 20 -13.66 7.64 0.43
N ALA A 21 -14.37 7.70 -0.70
CA ALA A 21 -14.74 6.51 -1.47
C ALA A 21 -13.50 5.78 -2.01
N LEU A 22 -12.49 6.52 -2.48
CA LEU A 22 -11.22 5.94 -2.93
C LEU A 22 -10.47 5.26 -1.78
N SER A 23 -10.41 5.87 -0.58
CA SER A 23 -9.81 5.24 0.61
C SER A 23 -10.56 3.97 1.01
N LEU A 24 -11.90 4.00 1.01
CA LEU A 24 -12.71 2.83 1.32
C LEU A 24 -12.52 1.71 0.28
N PHE A 25 -12.47 2.06 -0.99
CA PHE A 25 -12.19 1.09 -2.06
C PHE A 25 -10.80 0.46 -1.87
N THR A 26 -9.77 1.26 -1.55
CA THR A 26 -8.42 0.75 -1.25
C THR A 26 -8.44 -0.26 -0.11
N ILE A 27 -9.14 0.05 1.00
CA ILE A 27 -9.27 -0.85 2.15
C ILE A 27 -9.92 -2.18 1.73
N VAL A 28 -11.07 -2.12 1.07
CA VAL A 28 -11.80 -3.33 0.65
C VAL A 28 -10.97 -4.15 -0.33
N TYR A 29 -10.33 -3.51 -1.31
CA TYR A 29 -9.47 -4.17 -2.28
C TYR A 29 -8.29 -4.88 -1.57
N ASN A 30 -7.59 -4.20 -0.67
CA ASN A 30 -6.45 -4.77 0.06
C ASN A 30 -6.86 -5.94 0.97
N VAL A 31 -8.06 -5.93 1.55
CA VAL A 31 -8.57 -7.09 2.30
C VAL A 31 -8.70 -8.31 1.38
N PHE A 32 -9.32 -8.16 0.20
CA PHE A 32 -9.48 -9.27 -0.73
C PHE A 32 -8.13 -9.72 -1.31
N GLU A 33 -7.29 -8.80 -1.71
CA GLU A 33 -5.95 -9.09 -2.23
C GLU A 33 -5.09 -9.80 -1.20
N GLY A 34 -5.08 -9.30 0.04
CA GLY A 34 -4.33 -9.91 1.14
C GLY A 34 -4.79 -11.32 1.46
N LEU A 35 -6.13 -11.57 1.53
CA LEU A 35 -6.67 -12.91 1.75
C LEU A 35 -6.25 -13.88 0.64
N LEU A 36 -6.36 -13.47 -0.62
CA LEU A 36 -5.98 -14.30 -1.75
C LEU A 36 -4.48 -14.57 -1.77
N ALA A 37 -3.68 -13.51 -1.61
CA ALA A 37 -2.22 -13.62 -1.65
C ALA A 37 -1.67 -14.47 -0.49
N MET A 38 -2.22 -14.32 0.73
CA MET A 38 -1.80 -15.16 1.86
C MET A 38 -2.23 -16.62 1.69
N TYR A 39 -3.46 -16.86 1.23
CA TYR A 39 -3.96 -18.22 1.03
C TYR A 39 -3.11 -18.99 -0.01
N PHE A 40 -2.91 -18.41 -1.18
CA PHE A 40 -2.12 -19.05 -2.23
C PHE A 40 -0.61 -19.01 -1.96
N GLY A 41 -0.10 -17.97 -1.33
CA GLY A 41 1.29 -17.91 -0.89
C GLY A 41 1.63 -19.03 0.09
N TRP A 42 0.69 -19.36 0.99
CA TRP A 42 0.83 -20.50 1.89
C TRP A 42 0.65 -21.84 1.16
N ALA A 43 -0.38 -21.98 0.31
CA ALA A 43 -0.70 -23.22 -0.40
C ALA A 43 0.38 -23.63 -1.42
N ASP A 44 0.97 -22.64 -2.11
CA ASP A 44 1.98 -22.84 -3.15
C ASP A 44 3.42 -22.67 -2.58
N GLU A 45 3.54 -22.47 -1.26
CA GLU A 45 4.80 -22.28 -0.55
C GLU A 45 5.65 -21.11 -1.10
N THR A 46 4.99 -20.04 -1.57
CA THR A 46 5.64 -18.86 -2.16
C THR A 46 5.80 -17.76 -1.13
N LEU A 47 7.03 -17.47 -0.70
CA LEU A 47 7.32 -16.50 0.35
C LEU A 47 7.01 -15.06 -0.10
N ALA A 48 7.35 -14.73 -1.35
CA ALA A 48 7.09 -13.39 -1.89
C ALA A 48 5.58 -13.09 -1.95
N LEU A 49 4.76 -14.03 -2.43
CA LEU A 49 3.32 -13.86 -2.50
C LEU A 49 2.68 -13.78 -1.10
N PHE A 50 3.12 -14.64 -0.17
CA PHE A 50 2.64 -14.59 1.20
C PHE A 50 2.99 -13.25 1.89
N GLY A 51 4.23 -12.80 1.75
CA GLY A 51 4.69 -11.52 2.29
C GLY A 51 3.93 -10.32 1.70
N PHE A 52 3.64 -10.34 0.41
CA PHE A 52 2.81 -9.35 -0.25
C PHE A 52 1.38 -9.33 0.30
N GLY A 53 0.82 -10.50 0.62
CA GLY A 53 -0.49 -10.60 1.27
C GLY A 53 -0.52 -10.00 2.69
N VAL A 54 0.53 -10.22 3.48
CA VAL A 54 0.66 -9.59 4.81
C VAL A 54 0.77 -8.08 4.68
N ASP A 55 1.53 -7.58 3.70
CA ASP A 55 1.65 -6.15 3.38
C ASP A 55 0.30 -5.51 3.10
N SER A 56 -0.55 -6.14 2.28
CA SER A 56 -1.90 -5.65 1.99
C SER A 56 -2.74 -5.47 3.26
N PHE A 57 -2.60 -6.32 4.29
CA PHE A 57 -3.28 -6.12 5.58
C PHE A 57 -2.71 -4.96 6.39
N ILE A 58 -1.40 -4.71 6.35
CA ILE A 58 -0.79 -3.55 7.00
C ILE A 58 -1.33 -2.27 6.35
N GLU A 59 -1.49 -2.27 5.03
CA GLU A 59 -2.09 -1.15 4.30
C GLU A 59 -3.56 -0.90 4.65
N VAL A 60 -4.33 -1.93 4.98
CA VAL A 60 -5.70 -1.75 5.52
C VAL A 60 -5.66 -0.91 6.79
N VAL A 61 -4.73 -1.17 7.71
CA VAL A 61 -4.58 -0.39 8.95
C VAL A 61 -4.22 1.06 8.64
N SER A 62 -3.27 1.28 7.74
CA SER A 62 -2.90 2.62 7.25
C SER A 62 -4.10 3.32 6.59
N GLY A 63 -4.80 2.64 5.70
CA GLY A 63 -5.97 3.13 4.99
C GLY A 63 -7.12 3.58 5.93
N LEU A 64 -7.32 2.89 7.04
CA LEU A 64 -8.27 3.31 8.08
C LEU A 64 -7.86 4.66 8.71
N GLY A 65 -6.57 4.86 8.98
CA GLY A 65 -6.05 6.15 9.45
C GLY A 65 -6.30 7.28 8.45
N ILE A 66 -6.05 7.02 7.17
CA ILE A 66 -6.29 7.97 6.08
C ILE A 66 -7.78 8.29 5.91
N ALA A 67 -8.65 7.26 5.91
CA ALA A 67 -10.11 7.46 5.80
C ALA A 67 -10.64 8.33 6.96
N HIS A 68 -10.19 8.07 8.19
CA HIS A 68 -10.53 8.90 9.35
C HIS A 68 -10.05 10.34 9.17
N MET A 69 -8.80 10.53 8.72
CA MET A 69 -8.22 11.85 8.48
C MET A 69 -9.04 12.63 7.42
N VAL A 70 -9.44 12.01 6.29
CA VAL A 70 -10.25 12.64 5.26
C VAL A 70 -11.57 13.13 5.82
N LEU A 71 -12.26 12.32 6.63
CA LEU A 71 -13.53 12.71 7.28
C LEU A 71 -13.33 13.87 8.26
N ARG A 72 -12.24 13.87 9.03
CA ARG A 72 -11.94 14.92 9.99
C ARG A 72 -11.59 16.25 9.33
N VAL A 73 -10.71 16.22 8.32
CA VAL A 73 -10.30 17.42 7.57
C VAL A 73 -11.49 18.03 6.82
N GLN A 74 -12.44 17.23 6.36
CA GLN A 74 -13.68 17.74 5.77
C GLN A 74 -14.50 18.60 6.76
N ARG A 75 -14.45 18.26 8.05
CA ARG A 75 -15.18 18.99 9.12
C ARG A 75 -14.38 20.14 9.71
N HIS A 76 -13.08 19.95 9.86
CA HIS A 76 -12.15 20.87 10.52
C HIS A 76 -10.82 21.01 9.73
N PRO A 77 -10.78 21.84 8.68
CA PRO A 77 -9.65 21.91 7.74
C PRO A 77 -8.30 22.33 8.36
N THR A 78 -8.34 23.05 9.48
CA THR A 78 -7.16 23.64 10.14
C THR A 78 -6.64 22.84 11.34
N SER A 79 -7.25 21.68 11.64
CA SER A 79 -6.84 20.90 12.80
C SER A 79 -5.52 20.14 12.55
N SER A 80 -4.66 20.12 13.58
CA SER A 80 -3.46 19.27 13.61
C SER A 80 -3.82 17.79 13.56
N ARG A 81 -2.82 16.93 13.36
CA ARG A 81 -3.00 15.48 13.33
C ARG A 81 -3.59 14.94 14.63
N ASP A 82 -4.65 14.13 14.55
CA ASP A 82 -5.34 13.51 15.69
C ASP A 82 -4.47 12.39 16.33
N PRO A 83 -4.59 12.12 17.64
CA PRO A 83 -3.97 10.98 18.32
C PRO A 83 -4.25 9.63 17.65
N PHE A 84 -5.46 9.42 17.13
CA PHE A 84 -5.80 8.20 16.38
C PHE A 84 -4.96 8.03 15.10
N GLU A 85 -4.81 9.09 14.32
CA GLU A 85 -4.00 9.10 13.11
C GLU A 85 -2.52 8.81 13.40
N ARG A 86 -1.98 9.39 14.47
CA ARG A 86 -0.61 9.12 14.91
C ARG A 86 -0.43 7.68 15.38
N THR A 87 -1.41 7.15 16.11
CA THR A 87 -1.38 5.76 16.57
C THR A 87 -1.45 4.80 15.39
N ALA A 88 -2.35 5.04 14.42
CA ALA A 88 -2.44 4.23 13.21
C ALA A 88 -1.11 4.20 12.45
N LEU A 89 -0.46 5.35 12.25
CA LEU A 89 0.86 5.43 11.61
C LEU A 89 1.96 4.69 12.38
N ARG A 90 1.98 4.78 13.72
CA ARG A 90 2.94 4.04 14.54
C ARG A 90 2.73 2.54 14.44
N VAL A 91 1.48 2.07 14.55
CA VAL A 91 1.15 0.66 14.40
C VAL A 91 1.57 0.16 13.02
N THR A 92 1.22 0.89 11.95
CA THR A 92 1.63 0.59 10.58
C THR A 92 3.16 0.50 10.47
N GLY A 93 3.90 1.48 10.96
CA GLY A 93 5.36 1.50 10.87
C GLY A 93 6.03 0.34 11.62
N TYR A 94 5.58 0.02 12.83
CA TYR A 94 6.10 -1.13 13.58
C TYR A 94 5.73 -2.46 12.91
N SER A 95 4.52 -2.58 12.36
CA SER A 95 4.09 -3.77 11.61
C SER A 95 4.97 -4.01 10.38
N PHE A 96 5.35 -2.94 9.67
CA PHE A 96 6.28 -3.02 8.56
C PHE A 96 7.69 -3.47 8.99
N TYR A 97 8.19 -3.04 10.13
CA TYR A 97 9.48 -3.53 10.65
C TYR A 97 9.43 -5.01 11.03
N VAL A 98 8.33 -5.46 11.64
CA VAL A 98 8.13 -6.89 11.94
C VAL A 98 8.03 -7.70 10.64
N LEU A 99 7.28 -7.21 9.65
CA LEU A 99 7.20 -7.83 8.32
C LEU A 99 8.58 -7.91 7.67
N THR A 100 9.34 -6.82 7.67
CA THR A 100 10.71 -6.79 7.12
C THR A 100 11.60 -7.86 7.74
N ALA A 101 11.61 -7.94 9.07
CA ALA A 101 12.40 -8.95 9.78
C ALA A 101 11.96 -10.37 9.40
N GLY A 102 10.65 -10.62 9.34
CA GLY A 102 10.10 -11.91 8.92
C GLY A 102 10.50 -12.28 7.49
N LEU A 103 10.38 -11.34 6.55
CA LEU A 103 10.76 -11.56 5.15
C LEU A 103 12.25 -11.86 4.98
N VAL A 104 13.12 -11.11 5.67
CA VAL A 104 14.58 -11.34 5.60
C VAL A 104 14.94 -12.72 6.16
N LEU A 105 14.37 -13.08 7.31
CA LEU A 105 14.61 -14.41 7.92
C LEU A 105 14.07 -15.53 7.03
N SER A 106 12.90 -15.38 6.47
CA SER A 106 12.29 -16.35 5.55
C SER A 106 13.11 -16.51 4.28
N ALA A 107 13.55 -15.40 3.67
CA ALA A 107 14.40 -15.45 2.48
C ALA A 107 15.75 -16.14 2.76
N ALA A 108 16.37 -15.86 3.92
CA ALA A 108 17.62 -16.53 4.34
C ALA A 108 17.41 -18.02 4.54
N ALA A 109 16.34 -18.42 5.23
CA ALA A 109 16.00 -19.83 5.44
C ALA A 109 15.71 -20.56 4.11
N SER A 110 14.94 -19.94 3.21
CA SER A 110 14.64 -20.48 1.88
C SER A 110 15.91 -20.68 1.04
N ALA A 111 16.80 -19.68 1.04
CA ALA A 111 18.07 -19.78 0.33
C ALA A 111 18.96 -20.90 0.89
N TRP A 112 18.96 -21.11 2.21
CA TRP A 112 19.73 -22.16 2.87
C TRP A 112 19.19 -23.56 2.56
N THR A 113 17.86 -23.73 2.61
CA THR A 113 17.20 -25.02 2.37
C THR A 113 16.97 -25.32 0.89
N GLN A 114 17.27 -24.37 0.00
CA GLN A 114 16.94 -24.44 -1.44
C GLN A 114 15.45 -24.75 -1.65
N HIS A 115 14.61 -24.15 -0.83
CA HIS A 115 13.17 -24.34 -0.90
C HIS A 115 12.63 -23.96 -2.30
N ARG A 116 11.73 -24.78 -2.83
CA ARG A 116 11.14 -24.58 -4.16
C ARG A 116 9.63 -24.42 -4.01
N PRO A 117 9.07 -23.24 -4.35
CA PRO A 117 7.62 -23.10 -4.47
C PRO A 117 7.02 -24.13 -5.40
N ALA A 118 5.79 -24.58 -5.12
CA ALA A 118 5.07 -25.50 -5.99
C ALA A 118 4.74 -24.83 -7.35
N THR A 119 4.28 -23.57 -7.28
CA THR A 119 4.03 -22.71 -8.44
C THR A 119 3.98 -21.24 -7.98
N THR A 120 4.17 -20.30 -8.90
CA THR A 120 4.04 -18.86 -8.64
C THR A 120 3.06 -18.18 -9.61
N TRP A 121 2.26 -18.93 -10.37
CA TRP A 121 1.29 -18.38 -11.33
C TRP A 121 0.28 -17.46 -10.68
N VAL A 122 -0.17 -17.78 -9.47
CA VAL A 122 -1.08 -16.89 -8.72
C VAL A 122 -0.40 -15.57 -8.40
N GLY A 123 0.89 -15.59 -8.04
CA GLY A 123 1.70 -14.38 -7.84
C GLY A 123 1.74 -13.49 -9.09
N VAL A 124 1.90 -14.09 -10.29
CA VAL A 124 1.83 -13.35 -11.56
C VAL A 124 0.46 -12.70 -11.76
N ILE A 125 -0.62 -13.45 -11.54
CA ILE A 125 -1.99 -12.92 -11.73
C ILE A 125 -2.30 -11.82 -10.73
N VAL A 126 -2.05 -12.06 -9.45
CA VAL A 126 -2.30 -11.09 -8.38
C VAL A 126 -1.52 -9.80 -8.62
N SER A 127 -0.24 -9.89 -8.94
CA SER A 127 0.60 -8.71 -9.19
C SER A 127 0.15 -7.91 -10.43
N LEU A 128 -0.25 -8.57 -11.51
CA LEU A 128 -0.78 -7.87 -12.69
C LEU A 128 -2.08 -7.13 -12.38
N VAL A 129 -3.00 -7.75 -11.67
CA VAL A 129 -4.27 -7.12 -11.25
C VAL A 129 -3.97 -5.95 -10.31
N SER A 130 -3.09 -6.16 -9.34
CA SER A 130 -2.66 -5.12 -8.38
C SER A 130 -2.05 -3.91 -9.09
N ILE A 131 -1.11 -4.11 -10.01
CA ILE A 131 -0.50 -3.02 -10.79
C ILE A 131 -1.57 -2.18 -11.49
N VAL A 132 -2.55 -2.82 -12.14
CA VAL A 132 -3.61 -2.10 -12.87
C VAL A 132 -4.50 -1.33 -11.91
N VAL A 133 -5.01 -1.99 -10.86
CA VAL A 133 -5.95 -1.38 -9.90
C VAL A 133 -5.25 -0.26 -9.11
N MET A 134 -4.07 -0.52 -8.56
CA MET A 134 -3.33 0.45 -7.75
C MET A 134 -2.84 1.64 -8.60
N SER A 135 -2.41 1.43 -9.85
CA SER A 135 -2.06 2.54 -10.74
C SER A 135 -3.26 3.44 -11.03
N ALA A 136 -4.44 2.87 -11.26
CA ALA A 136 -5.68 3.64 -11.42
C ALA A 136 -6.02 4.43 -10.15
N LEU A 137 -5.87 3.83 -8.98
CA LEU A 137 -6.07 4.49 -7.68
C LEU A 137 -5.07 5.64 -7.46
N VAL A 138 -3.79 5.45 -7.75
CA VAL A 138 -2.77 6.52 -7.67
C VAL A 138 -3.19 7.72 -8.50
N VAL A 139 -3.57 7.50 -9.76
CA VAL A 139 -4.00 8.58 -10.66
C VAL A 139 -5.25 9.29 -10.12
N ALA A 140 -6.24 8.53 -9.64
CA ALA A 140 -7.47 9.08 -9.08
C ALA A 140 -7.21 9.91 -7.82
N LYS A 141 -6.45 9.36 -6.85
CA LYS A 141 -6.07 10.02 -5.60
C LYS A 141 -5.25 11.29 -5.87
N GLN A 142 -4.28 11.25 -6.79
CA GLN A 142 -3.48 12.42 -7.17
C GLN A 142 -4.34 13.53 -7.79
N ARG A 143 -5.31 13.19 -8.66
CA ARG A 143 -6.22 14.17 -9.23
C ARG A 143 -7.06 14.87 -8.16
N VAL A 144 -7.64 14.09 -7.25
CA VAL A 144 -8.45 14.63 -6.15
C VAL A 144 -7.58 15.45 -5.19
N GLY A 145 -6.41 14.95 -4.82
CA GLY A 145 -5.48 15.62 -3.91
C GLY A 145 -5.00 16.97 -4.45
N ARG A 146 -4.70 17.05 -5.76
CA ARG A 146 -4.32 18.33 -6.42
C ARG A 146 -5.47 19.31 -6.48
N GLN A 147 -6.69 18.85 -6.77
CA GLN A 147 -7.88 19.73 -6.85
C GLN A 147 -8.31 20.26 -5.47
N LEU A 148 -8.06 19.48 -4.41
CA LEU A 148 -8.33 19.90 -3.03
C LEU A 148 -7.15 20.63 -2.39
N GLU A 149 -6.00 20.75 -3.09
CA GLU A 149 -4.74 21.24 -2.53
C GLU A 149 -4.42 20.56 -1.19
N SER A 150 -4.75 19.24 -1.08
CA SER A 150 -4.63 18.47 0.15
C SER A 150 -3.36 17.65 0.17
N PRO A 151 -2.36 18.07 0.96
CA PRO A 151 -1.11 17.31 1.13
C PRO A 151 -1.36 15.89 1.63
N SER A 152 -2.37 15.70 2.48
CA SER A 152 -2.69 14.42 3.08
C SER A 152 -3.18 13.38 2.05
N ILE A 153 -4.04 13.82 1.10
CA ILE A 153 -4.52 12.93 0.03
C ILE A 153 -3.39 12.63 -0.97
N LEU A 154 -2.49 13.59 -1.19
CA LEU A 154 -1.31 13.36 -2.03
C LEU A 154 -0.33 12.37 -1.37
N ALA A 155 -0.19 12.41 -0.04
CA ALA A 155 0.60 11.44 0.70
C ALA A 155 -0.01 10.02 0.57
N ASP A 156 -1.33 9.88 0.73
CA ASP A 156 -2.03 8.60 0.52
C ASP A 156 -1.81 8.06 -0.91
N ALA A 157 -1.83 8.94 -1.92
CA ALA A 157 -1.50 8.55 -3.29
C ALA A 157 -0.05 8.05 -3.45
N ASN A 158 0.89 8.61 -2.69
CA ASN A 158 2.29 8.17 -2.70
C ASN A 158 2.46 6.80 -2.04
N CYS A 159 1.81 6.54 -0.90
CA CYS A 159 1.78 5.21 -0.28
C CYS A 159 1.23 4.17 -1.27
N THR A 160 0.08 4.44 -1.92
CA THR A 160 -0.47 3.54 -2.94
C THR A 160 0.51 3.30 -4.11
N ARG A 161 1.39 4.25 -4.43
CA ARG A 161 2.42 4.07 -5.47
C ARG A 161 3.49 3.04 -5.07
N VAL A 162 3.84 2.95 -3.80
CA VAL A 162 4.78 1.93 -3.31
C VAL A 162 4.20 0.53 -3.49
N CYS A 163 2.88 0.35 -3.29
CA CYS A 163 2.20 -0.92 -3.58
C CYS A 163 2.36 -1.32 -5.06
N VAL A 164 2.33 -0.36 -5.99
CA VAL A 164 2.61 -0.63 -7.42
C VAL A 164 4.04 -1.16 -7.59
N TYR A 165 5.02 -0.58 -6.89
CA TYR A 165 6.41 -1.05 -6.97
C TYR A 165 6.57 -2.46 -6.36
N MET A 166 5.94 -2.73 -5.22
CA MET A 166 5.95 -4.06 -4.60
C MET A 166 5.28 -5.10 -5.50
N SER A 167 4.15 -4.75 -6.12
CA SER A 167 3.50 -5.60 -7.13
C SER A 167 4.43 -5.88 -8.32
N GLY A 168 5.21 -4.89 -8.75
CA GLY A 168 6.24 -5.05 -9.80
C GLY A 168 7.34 -6.03 -9.40
N VAL A 169 7.82 -5.95 -8.16
CA VAL A 169 8.81 -6.91 -7.62
C VAL A 169 8.25 -8.32 -7.59
N LEU A 170 7.01 -8.49 -7.10
CA LEU A 170 6.32 -9.77 -7.06
C LEU A 170 6.14 -10.35 -8.47
N LEU A 171 5.73 -9.51 -9.45
CA LEU A 171 5.54 -9.93 -10.83
C LEU A 171 6.84 -10.44 -11.44
N VAL A 172 7.93 -9.71 -11.26
CA VAL A 172 9.25 -10.09 -11.81
C VAL A 172 9.74 -11.37 -11.14
N ALA A 173 9.67 -11.47 -9.82
CA ALA A 173 10.12 -12.65 -9.09
C ALA A 173 9.31 -13.90 -9.48
N SER A 174 7.97 -13.80 -9.45
CA SER A 174 7.08 -14.91 -9.82
C SER A 174 7.23 -15.31 -11.29
N GLY A 175 7.30 -14.33 -12.19
CA GLY A 175 7.46 -14.59 -13.62
C GLY A 175 8.81 -15.25 -13.96
N LEU A 176 9.91 -14.79 -13.34
CA LEU A 176 11.22 -15.40 -13.53
C LEU A 176 11.29 -16.81 -12.95
N TYR A 177 10.63 -17.06 -11.81
CA TYR A 177 10.54 -18.40 -11.25
C TYR A 177 9.81 -19.35 -12.20
N GLU A 178 8.64 -18.98 -12.72
CA GLU A 178 7.87 -19.82 -13.66
C GLU A 178 8.64 -20.11 -14.96
N LEU A 179 9.43 -19.14 -15.43
CA LEU A 179 10.21 -19.30 -16.67
C LEU A 179 11.46 -20.18 -16.49
N THR A 180 12.08 -20.14 -15.31
CA THR A 180 13.41 -20.75 -15.10
C THR A 180 13.39 -21.93 -14.13
N GLY A 181 12.40 -22.01 -13.23
CA GLY A 181 12.36 -22.97 -12.12
C GLY A 181 13.45 -22.75 -11.08
N TRP A 182 14.12 -21.57 -11.07
CA TRP A 182 15.24 -21.32 -10.18
C TRP A 182 14.76 -20.78 -8.82
N PRO A 183 14.96 -21.51 -7.71
CA PRO A 183 14.33 -21.21 -6.42
C PRO A 183 14.75 -19.87 -5.81
N TYR A 184 15.91 -19.34 -6.21
CA TYR A 184 16.39 -18.06 -5.68
C TYR A 184 15.56 -16.84 -6.12
N PHE A 185 14.76 -16.94 -7.19
CA PHE A 185 13.93 -15.80 -7.62
C PHE A 185 12.83 -15.46 -6.61
N ASP A 186 12.21 -16.45 -5.97
CA ASP A 186 11.25 -16.19 -4.89
C ASP A 186 11.94 -15.54 -3.67
N ALA A 187 13.10 -16.04 -3.26
CA ALA A 187 13.88 -15.45 -2.18
C ALA A 187 14.34 -14.01 -2.51
N LEU A 188 14.78 -13.74 -3.74
CA LEU A 188 15.16 -12.39 -4.18
C LEU A 188 13.96 -11.45 -4.22
N GLY A 189 12.80 -11.93 -4.70
CA GLY A 189 11.54 -11.18 -4.63
C GLY A 189 11.16 -10.84 -3.20
N THR A 190 11.24 -11.81 -2.30
CA THR A 190 11.01 -11.63 -0.86
C THR A 190 11.93 -10.55 -0.25
N LEU A 191 13.22 -10.52 -0.63
CA LEU A 191 14.14 -9.46 -0.21
C LEU A 191 13.79 -8.10 -0.82
N GLY A 192 13.32 -8.07 -2.07
CA GLY A 192 12.82 -6.86 -2.71
C GLY A 192 11.60 -6.28 -1.96
N LEU A 193 10.65 -7.14 -1.57
CA LEU A 193 9.53 -6.74 -0.72
C LEU A 193 9.99 -6.24 0.65
N ALA A 194 10.98 -6.91 1.27
CA ALA A 194 11.54 -6.49 2.55
C ALA A 194 12.15 -5.08 2.49
N TYR A 195 12.82 -4.73 1.39
CA TYR A 195 13.36 -3.39 1.18
C TYR A 195 12.26 -2.32 1.16
N PHE A 196 11.18 -2.55 0.41
CA PHE A 196 10.06 -1.62 0.36
C PHE A 196 9.32 -1.55 1.69
N ALA A 197 9.06 -2.69 2.35
CA ALA A 197 8.44 -2.73 3.67
C ALA A 197 9.26 -1.94 4.71
N PHE A 198 10.59 -2.06 4.69
CA PHE A 198 11.46 -1.26 5.57
C PHE A 198 11.33 0.24 5.30
N SER A 199 11.32 0.64 4.01
CA SER A 199 11.18 2.03 3.59
C SER A 199 9.86 2.62 4.05
N GLU A 200 8.74 1.90 3.86
CA GLU A 200 7.40 2.29 4.31
C GLU A 200 7.31 2.38 5.84
N GLY A 201 7.88 1.41 6.54
CA GLY A 201 7.94 1.42 8.00
C GLY A 201 8.62 2.66 8.55
N ARG A 202 9.76 3.03 7.96
CA ARG A 202 10.50 4.23 8.31
C ARG A 202 9.68 5.50 8.03
N GLU A 203 9.09 5.61 6.86
CA GLU A 203 8.27 6.77 6.48
C GLU A 203 7.05 6.91 7.40
N ALA A 204 6.36 5.81 7.74
CA ALA A 204 5.22 5.82 8.64
C ALA A 204 5.61 6.32 10.05
N ILE A 205 6.77 5.91 10.59
CA ILE A 205 7.26 6.39 11.89
C ILE A 205 7.66 7.86 11.84
N GLU A 206 8.37 8.30 10.80
CA GLU A 206 8.73 9.71 10.60
C GLU A 206 7.49 10.59 10.49
N ASN A 207 6.48 10.15 9.76
CA ASN A 207 5.19 10.83 9.63
C ASN A 207 4.39 10.85 10.94
N ALA A 208 4.47 9.81 11.78
CA ALA A 208 3.84 9.77 13.09
C ALA A 208 4.50 10.75 14.09
N ALA A 209 5.79 11.04 13.95
CA ALA A 209 6.53 11.96 14.79
C ALA A 209 6.36 13.43 14.36
N SER A 210 6.02 13.68 13.10
CA SER A 210 5.85 15.04 12.57
C SER A 210 4.46 15.59 12.86
N ASP A 211 4.38 16.90 13.21
CA ASP A 211 3.10 17.62 13.27
C ASP A 211 2.56 18.03 11.90
N LYS A 212 3.34 17.82 10.84
CA LYS A 212 2.95 18.13 9.47
C LYS A 212 2.03 17.02 8.95
N LEU A 213 0.95 17.41 8.29
CA LEU A 213 0.02 16.49 7.61
C LEU A 213 0.66 15.78 6.40
N CYS A 214 1.88 16.13 6.04
CA CYS A 214 2.64 15.55 4.93
C CYS A 214 4.12 15.44 5.25
N GLY A 215 4.66 14.23 5.28
CA GLY A 215 6.09 13.93 5.30
C GLY A 215 6.69 13.72 3.90
N CYS A 216 5.86 13.49 2.88
CA CYS A 216 6.29 13.05 1.54
C CYS A 216 6.68 14.20 0.58
N CYS A 217 6.89 15.42 1.06
CA CYS A 217 7.37 16.52 0.23
C CYS A 217 8.88 16.71 0.43
N HIS A 218 9.68 15.73 0.00
CA HIS A 218 11.05 16.02 -0.39
C HIS A 218 11.07 16.37 -1.88
N PRO A 219 11.79 17.48 -2.23
CA PRO A 219 11.93 17.95 -3.61
C PRO A 219 12.59 16.92 -4.51
#